data_30facca9e8b332ed790f1922418c7821
#
_entry.id   30facca9e8b332ed790f1922418c7821
#
_cell.length_a   1.000
_cell.length_b   1.000
_cell.length_c   1.000
_cell.angle_alpha   90.00
_cell.angle_beta   90.00
_cell.angle_gamma   90.00
#
_symmetry.space_group_name_H-M   'P 1'
#
loop_
_entity.id
_entity.type
_entity.pdbx_description
1 polymer ?
#
loop_
_entity_poly.entity_id
_entity_poly.type
_entity_poly.pdbx_seq_one_letter_code
_entity_poly.pdbx_strand_id
1 'polypeptide(L)'
;LDIPRTLEYLETQGVPVIGYRTDEFPAFYTTASGYSVQSRINSAEEIARCMKVKWELGLEGGMVIANPVLPEDAMDEEVIEEAITKALKEASEKGIDGKAVTPFLLERISQLTDGESLKTNIALVCNNALVGAKIASAYGNEP
;
A
#
# COMPACT_ATOMS: atom_id res chain seq x y z
N LEU A 1 -2.26 -6.38 -8.20
CA LEU A 1 -3.32 -6.04 -7.25
C LEU A 1 -4.39 -5.21 -7.97
N ASP A 2 -5.65 -5.57 -7.79
CA ASP A 2 -6.79 -4.84 -8.36
C ASP A 2 -7.13 -3.68 -7.40
N ILE A 3 -6.46 -2.54 -7.58
CA ILE A 3 -6.63 -1.36 -6.71
C ILE A 3 -8.07 -0.84 -6.73
N PRO A 4 -8.74 -0.63 -7.88
CA PRO A 4 -10.12 -0.16 -7.91
C PRO A 4 -11.06 -1.03 -7.11
N ARG A 5 -11.03 -2.34 -7.35
CA ARG A 5 -11.87 -3.30 -6.62
C ARG A 5 -11.56 -3.36 -5.13
N THR A 6 -10.30 -3.18 -4.77
CA THR A 6 -9.88 -3.13 -3.35
C THR A 6 -10.47 -1.89 -2.67
N LEU A 7 -10.41 -0.73 -3.31
CA LEU A 7 -10.97 0.53 -2.78
C LEU A 7 -12.49 0.45 -2.66
N GLU A 8 -13.20 -0.06 -3.68
CA GLU A 8 -14.65 -0.27 -3.63
C GLU A 8 -15.06 -1.23 -2.50
N TYR A 9 -14.30 -2.31 -2.30
CA TYR A 9 -14.57 -3.24 -1.22
C TYR A 9 -14.38 -2.60 0.16
N LEU A 10 -13.30 -1.85 0.36
CA LEU A 10 -13.04 -1.13 1.61
C LEU A 10 -14.12 -0.09 1.90
N GLU A 11 -14.56 0.64 0.88
CA GLU A 11 -15.66 1.61 0.99
C GLU A 11 -16.97 0.93 1.39
N THR A 12 -17.32 -0.20 0.74
CA THR A 12 -18.51 -1.00 1.06
C THR A 12 -18.49 -1.50 2.52
N GLN A 13 -17.30 -1.83 3.03
CA GLN A 13 -17.12 -2.26 4.42
C GLN A 13 -17.02 -1.08 5.42
N GLY A 14 -17.13 0.15 4.96
CA GLY A 14 -17.00 1.35 5.81
C GLY A 14 -15.60 1.53 6.40
N VAL A 15 -14.56 1.00 5.72
CA VAL A 15 -13.16 1.14 6.14
C VAL A 15 -12.56 2.40 5.54
N PRO A 16 -12.25 3.45 6.32
CA PRO A 16 -11.62 4.64 5.80
C PRO A 16 -10.24 4.34 5.21
N VAL A 17 -9.96 4.94 4.04
CA VAL A 17 -8.64 4.89 3.39
C VAL A 17 -8.05 6.29 3.40
N ILE A 18 -6.95 6.45 4.13
CA ILE A 18 -6.24 7.72 4.30
C ILE A 18 -4.88 7.64 3.64
N GLY A 19 -4.59 8.58 2.75
CA GLY A 19 -3.25 8.76 2.18
C GLY A 19 -2.32 9.47 3.17
N TYR A 20 -1.23 8.82 3.55
CA TYR A 20 -0.18 9.48 4.33
C TYR A 20 0.73 10.27 3.39
N ARG A 21 0.56 11.60 3.39
CA ARG A 21 1.29 12.54 2.52
C ARG A 21 1.08 12.32 1.01
N THR A 22 0.03 11.62 0.64
CA THR A 22 -0.33 11.35 -0.76
C THR A 22 -1.81 11.57 -0.99
N ASP A 23 -2.16 12.01 -2.19
CA ASP A 23 -3.54 12.16 -2.65
C ASP A 23 -4.02 10.91 -3.42
N GLU A 24 -3.09 9.98 -3.71
CA GLU A 24 -3.39 8.74 -4.44
C GLU A 24 -3.08 7.50 -3.60
N PHE A 25 -3.82 6.42 -3.86
CA PHE A 25 -3.49 5.11 -3.33
C PHE A 25 -2.24 4.59 -4.06
N PRO A 26 -1.14 4.24 -3.36
CA PRO A 26 0.12 3.89 -4.02
C PRO A 26 0.05 2.53 -4.72
N ALA A 27 0.81 2.37 -5.80
CA ALA A 27 0.85 1.16 -6.61
C ALA A 27 1.96 0.16 -6.21
N PHE A 28 2.40 0.15 -4.97
CA PHE A 28 3.37 -0.76 -4.38
C PHE A 28 4.83 -0.49 -4.79
N TYR A 29 5.16 -0.51 -6.08
CA TYR A 29 6.50 -0.23 -6.59
C TYR A 29 6.69 1.21 -7.06
N THR A 30 5.58 1.91 -7.27
CA THR A 30 5.54 3.32 -7.69
C THR A 30 4.79 4.17 -6.66
N THR A 31 5.03 5.48 -6.68
CA THR A 31 4.43 6.41 -5.71
C THR A 31 2.96 6.69 -5.97
N ALA A 32 2.50 6.52 -7.20
CA ALA A 32 1.16 6.84 -7.66
C ALA A 32 0.52 5.65 -8.39
N SER A 33 -0.79 5.63 -8.49
CA SER A 33 -1.55 4.60 -9.20
C SER A 33 -2.64 5.16 -10.11
N GLY A 34 -2.86 6.47 -10.10
CA GLY A 34 -3.98 7.12 -10.76
C GLY A 34 -5.32 7.01 -10.00
N TYR A 35 -5.36 6.35 -8.84
CA TYR A 35 -6.58 6.20 -8.03
C TYR A 35 -6.49 7.08 -6.78
N SER A 36 -7.37 8.07 -6.68
CA SER A 36 -7.40 9.00 -5.54
C SER A 36 -7.84 8.31 -4.25
N VAL A 37 -7.30 8.78 -3.13
CA VAL A 37 -7.81 8.45 -1.79
C VAL A 37 -8.83 9.51 -1.35
N GLN A 38 -9.73 9.13 -0.42
CA GLN A 38 -10.79 10.03 0.06
C GLN A 38 -10.24 11.17 0.93
N SER A 39 -9.15 10.94 1.62
CA SER A 39 -8.54 11.90 2.55
C SER A 39 -7.03 11.77 2.57
N ARG A 40 -6.36 12.91 2.64
CA ARG A 40 -4.90 12.99 2.85
C ARG A 40 -4.62 13.57 4.22
N ILE A 41 -3.71 12.93 4.95
CA ILE A 41 -3.18 13.43 6.23
C ILE A 41 -1.65 13.46 6.15
N ASN A 42 -1.04 14.52 6.71
CA ASN A 42 0.38 14.78 6.53
C ASN A 42 1.24 14.48 7.76
N SER A 43 0.63 14.18 8.91
CA SER A 43 1.34 13.89 10.15
C SER A 43 0.81 12.64 10.86
N ALA A 44 1.68 11.97 11.62
CA ALA A 44 1.31 10.81 12.42
C ALA A 44 0.37 11.19 13.57
N GLU A 45 0.51 12.40 14.12
CA GLU A 45 -0.30 12.95 15.19
C GLU A 45 -1.75 13.17 14.75
N GLU A 46 -1.96 13.69 13.53
CA GLU A 46 -3.30 13.83 12.98
C GLU A 46 -3.97 12.49 12.72
N ILE A 47 -3.23 11.49 12.22
CA ILE A 47 -3.75 10.13 12.06
C ILE A 47 -4.13 9.54 13.43
N ALA A 48 -3.27 9.68 14.44
CA ALA A 48 -3.52 9.21 15.79
C ALA A 48 -4.81 9.81 16.36
N ARG A 49 -5.02 11.14 16.20
CA ARG A 49 -6.27 11.81 16.59
C ARG A 49 -7.48 11.26 15.84
N CYS A 50 -7.39 11.06 14.53
CA CYS A 50 -8.47 10.46 13.76
C CYS A 50 -8.83 9.06 14.27
N MET A 51 -7.82 8.24 14.58
CA MET A 51 -8.02 6.92 15.16
C MET A 51 -8.73 7.01 16.52
N LYS A 52 -8.28 7.90 17.40
CA LYS A 52 -8.85 8.09 18.73
C LYS A 52 -10.32 8.51 18.62
N VAL A 53 -10.63 9.55 17.84
CA VAL A 53 -12.01 10.03 17.63
C VAL A 53 -12.90 8.93 17.06
N LYS A 54 -12.40 8.16 16.07
CA LYS A 54 -13.16 7.04 15.50
C LYS A 54 -13.61 6.05 16.56
N TRP A 55 -12.72 5.65 17.46
CA TRP A 55 -13.03 4.66 18.48
C TRP A 55 -13.82 5.24 19.66
N GLU A 56 -13.61 6.50 20.04
CA GLU A 56 -14.43 7.21 21.05
C GLU A 56 -15.90 7.36 20.60
N LEU A 57 -16.12 7.49 19.30
CA LEU A 57 -17.47 7.50 18.72
C LEU A 57 -18.10 6.09 18.63
N GLY A 58 -17.41 5.06 19.08
CA GLY A 58 -17.89 3.66 19.01
C GLY A 58 -17.89 3.08 17.58
N LEU A 59 -17.20 3.70 16.65
CA LEU A 59 -17.07 3.18 15.28
C LEU A 59 -16.09 2.02 15.25
N GLU A 60 -16.61 0.82 15.08
CA GLU A 60 -15.81 -0.41 14.99
C GLU A 60 -15.03 -0.52 13.67
N GLY A 61 -14.23 -1.59 13.57
CA GLY A 61 -13.44 -1.90 12.39
C GLY A 61 -12.11 -1.14 12.30
N GLY A 62 -11.39 -1.38 11.22
CA GLY A 62 -10.06 -0.83 10.97
C GLY A 62 -10.05 0.52 10.27
N MET A 63 -8.84 0.93 9.92
CA MET A 63 -8.52 2.09 9.08
C MET A 63 -7.30 1.73 8.25
N VAL A 64 -7.31 2.04 6.97
CA VAL A 64 -6.17 1.83 6.07
C VAL A 64 -5.40 3.14 5.94
N ILE A 65 -4.10 3.09 6.24
CA ILE A 65 -3.17 4.20 6.00
C ILE A 65 -2.32 3.83 4.79
N ALA A 66 -2.61 4.46 3.67
CA ALA A 66 -1.91 4.25 2.42
C ALA A 66 -0.62 5.09 2.43
N ASN A 67 0.54 4.40 2.53
CA ASN A 67 1.85 5.02 2.59
C ASN A 67 2.64 4.62 1.34
N PRO A 68 3.02 5.56 0.46
CA PRO A 68 3.78 5.25 -0.74
C PRO A 68 5.22 4.84 -0.42
N VAL A 69 5.84 4.13 -1.35
CA VAL A 69 7.29 4.00 -1.39
C VAL A 69 7.91 5.39 -1.50
N LEU A 70 9.10 5.58 -0.91
CA LEU A 70 9.80 6.85 -1.02
C LEU A 70 10.23 7.10 -2.48
N PRO A 71 10.22 8.36 -2.96
CA PRO A 71 10.57 8.65 -4.34
C PRO A 71 11.94 8.11 -4.79
N GLU A 72 12.92 8.12 -3.87
CA GLU A 72 14.26 7.60 -4.11
C GLU A 72 14.33 6.07 -4.23
N ASP A 73 13.34 5.36 -3.72
CA ASP A 73 13.23 3.91 -3.73
C ASP A 73 12.19 3.40 -4.76
N ALA A 74 11.45 4.33 -5.39
CA ALA A 74 10.45 3.99 -6.39
C ALA A 74 11.09 3.47 -7.68
N MET A 75 10.42 2.52 -8.31
CA MET A 75 10.83 2.00 -9.61
C MET A 75 10.29 2.89 -10.73
N ASP A 76 10.96 2.80 -11.89
CA ASP A 76 10.43 3.34 -13.14
C ASP A 76 9.13 2.63 -13.51
N GLU A 77 8.10 3.42 -13.85
CA GLU A 77 6.74 2.92 -14.07
C GLU A 77 6.68 2.00 -15.30
N GLU A 78 7.35 2.35 -16.41
CA GLU A 78 7.32 1.55 -17.62
C GLU A 78 7.99 0.19 -17.39
N VAL A 79 9.14 0.19 -16.70
CA VAL A 79 9.90 -1.03 -16.39
C VAL A 79 9.10 -1.98 -15.51
N ILE A 80 8.46 -1.46 -14.46
CA ILE A 80 7.72 -2.32 -13.54
C ILE A 80 6.40 -2.81 -14.14
N GLU A 81 5.71 -2.02 -14.94
CA GLU A 81 4.48 -2.44 -15.63
C GLU A 81 4.75 -3.55 -16.64
N GLU A 82 5.85 -3.48 -17.40
CA GLU A 82 6.26 -4.56 -18.30
C GLU A 82 6.53 -5.85 -17.52
N ALA A 83 7.27 -5.77 -16.42
CA ALA A 83 7.58 -6.93 -15.58
C ALA A 83 6.31 -7.55 -14.96
N ILE A 84 5.38 -6.73 -14.47
CA ILE A 84 4.09 -7.19 -13.90
C ILE A 84 3.26 -7.88 -14.98
N THR A 85 3.12 -7.26 -16.14
CA THR A 85 2.33 -7.81 -17.26
C THR A 85 2.87 -9.18 -17.69
N LYS A 86 4.18 -9.32 -17.81
CA LYS A 86 4.84 -10.57 -18.13
C LYS A 86 4.64 -11.63 -17.07
N ALA A 87 4.79 -11.27 -15.79
CA ALA A 87 4.60 -12.19 -14.68
C ALA A 87 3.14 -12.68 -14.55
N LEU A 88 2.17 -11.80 -14.78
CA LEU A 88 0.74 -12.15 -14.79
C LEU A 88 0.40 -13.12 -15.93
N LYS A 89 0.94 -12.89 -17.12
CA LYS A 89 0.78 -13.80 -18.27
C LYS A 89 1.34 -15.18 -17.95
N GLU A 90 2.56 -15.26 -17.41
CA GLU A 90 3.18 -16.52 -17.03
C GLU A 90 2.40 -17.25 -15.92
N ALA A 91 1.84 -16.51 -14.95
CA ALA A 91 0.99 -17.11 -13.92
C ALA A 91 -0.25 -17.77 -14.52
N SER A 92 -0.92 -17.07 -15.45
CA SER A 92 -2.08 -17.60 -16.17
C SER A 92 -1.76 -18.84 -17.00
N GLU A 93 -0.66 -18.80 -17.75
CA GLU A 93 -0.21 -19.95 -18.57
C GLU A 93 0.14 -21.18 -17.72
N LYS A 94 0.63 -20.98 -16.51
CA LYS A 94 0.95 -22.05 -15.55
C LYS A 94 -0.23 -22.49 -14.69
N GLY A 95 -1.40 -21.86 -14.83
CA GLY A 95 -2.60 -22.17 -14.03
C GLY A 95 -2.42 -21.85 -12.55
N ILE A 96 -1.61 -20.83 -12.22
CA ILE A 96 -1.38 -20.40 -10.84
C ILE A 96 -2.55 -19.51 -10.42
N ASP A 97 -3.24 -19.91 -9.35
CA ASP A 97 -4.42 -19.21 -8.85
C ASP A 97 -4.42 -19.06 -7.31
N GLY A 98 -5.43 -18.35 -6.80
CA GLY A 98 -5.69 -18.19 -5.38
C GLY A 98 -4.48 -17.66 -4.60
N LYS A 99 -4.14 -18.33 -3.50
CA LYS A 99 -3.08 -17.92 -2.58
C LYS A 99 -1.66 -18.02 -3.16
N ALA A 100 -1.48 -18.79 -4.24
CA ALA A 100 -0.17 -18.98 -4.88
C ALA A 100 0.22 -17.82 -5.80
N VAL A 101 -0.74 -16.98 -6.22
CA VAL A 101 -0.50 -15.87 -7.16
C VAL A 101 0.50 -14.86 -6.59
N THR A 102 0.25 -14.35 -5.40
CA THR A 102 1.10 -13.28 -4.83
C THR A 102 2.56 -13.71 -4.64
N PRO A 103 2.88 -14.87 -4.01
CA PRO A 103 4.26 -15.33 -3.90
C PRO A 103 4.94 -15.50 -5.26
N PHE A 104 4.23 -16.10 -6.23
CA PHE A 104 4.75 -16.27 -7.58
C PHE A 104 5.07 -14.93 -8.26
N LEU A 105 4.14 -13.96 -8.19
CA LEU A 105 4.35 -12.64 -8.80
C LEU A 105 5.55 -11.92 -8.18
N LEU A 106 5.67 -11.92 -6.84
CA LEU A 106 6.79 -11.27 -6.16
C LEU A 106 8.14 -11.87 -6.58
N GLU A 107 8.23 -13.19 -6.61
CA GLU A 107 9.45 -13.88 -7.05
C GLU A 107 9.75 -13.60 -8.53
N ARG A 108 8.74 -13.72 -9.40
CA ARG A 108 8.93 -13.57 -10.83
C ARG A 108 9.28 -12.14 -11.23
N ILE A 109 8.62 -11.15 -10.65
CA ILE A 109 8.93 -9.73 -10.86
C ILE A 109 10.35 -9.43 -10.39
N SER A 110 10.78 -9.97 -9.25
CA SER A 110 12.16 -9.81 -8.78
C SER A 110 13.19 -10.36 -9.78
N GLN A 111 12.93 -11.53 -10.38
CA GLN A 111 13.78 -12.10 -11.43
C GLN A 111 13.80 -11.25 -12.71
N LEU A 112 12.65 -10.68 -13.11
CA LEU A 112 12.53 -9.85 -14.31
C LEU A 112 13.16 -8.47 -14.18
N THR A 113 13.38 -8.01 -12.94
CA THR A 113 13.95 -6.70 -12.61
C THR A 113 15.34 -6.81 -11.98
N ASP A 114 16.02 -7.93 -12.14
CA ASP A 114 17.36 -8.19 -11.58
C ASP A 114 17.48 -7.85 -10.07
N GLY A 115 16.38 -8.09 -9.32
CA GLY A 115 16.31 -7.86 -7.87
C GLY A 115 15.94 -6.43 -7.47
N GLU A 116 15.82 -5.47 -8.38
CA GLU A 116 15.47 -4.08 -8.03
C GLU A 116 14.09 -3.99 -7.36
N SER A 117 13.08 -4.73 -7.84
CA SER A 117 11.77 -4.76 -7.20
C SER A 117 11.80 -5.31 -5.77
N LEU A 118 12.71 -6.22 -5.46
CA LEU A 118 12.92 -6.71 -4.09
C LEU A 118 13.50 -5.64 -3.18
N LYS A 119 14.45 -4.84 -3.66
CA LYS A 119 15.00 -3.70 -2.90
C LYS A 119 13.93 -2.67 -2.59
N THR A 120 13.13 -2.28 -3.60
CA THR A 120 12.00 -1.37 -3.45
C THR A 120 10.98 -1.92 -2.42
N ASN A 121 10.66 -3.21 -2.48
CA ASN A 121 9.76 -3.83 -1.51
C ASN A 121 10.31 -3.82 -0.08
N ILE A 122 11.60 -4.09 0.10
CA ILE A 122 12.25 -4.01 1.42
C ILE A 122 12.20 -2.58 1.95
N ALA A 123 12.54 -1.59 1.13
CA ALA A 123 12.48 -0.19 1.51
C ALA A 123 11.05 0.23 1.91
N LEU A 124 10.04 -0.18 1.14
CA LEU A 124 8.63 0.06 1.44
C LEU A 124 8.22 -0.56 2.77
N VAL A 125 8.57 -1.82 3.04
CA VAL A 125 8.25 -2.50 4.30
C VAL A 125 8.90 -1.80 5.49
N CYS A 126 10.16 -1.38 5.37
CA CYS A 126 10.87 -0.63 6.42
C CYS A 126 10.20 0.74 6.67
N ASN A 127 9.83 1.45 5.60
CA ASN A 127 9.13 2.74 5.72
C ASN A 127 7.74 2.57 6.35
N ASN A 128 6.99 1.54 5.98
CA ASN A 128 5.69 1.22 6.57
C ASN A 128 5.81 0.93 8.07
N ALA A 129 6.82 0.17 8.49
CA ALA A 129 7.09 -0.11 9.89
C ALA A 129 7.42 1.17 10.66
N LEU A 130 8.24 2.05 10.08
CA LEU A 130 8.59 3.35 10.68
C LEU A 130 7.38 4.27 10.83
N VAL A 131 6.55 4.38 9.79
CA VAL A 131 5.31 5.19 9.83
C VAL A 131 4.34 4.61 10.85
N GLY A 132 4.14 3.30 10.87
CA GLY A 132 3.30 2.63 11.86
C GLY A 132 3.77 2.88 13.30
N ALA A 133 5.08 2.82 13.55
CA ALA A 133 5.65 3.13 14.86
C ALA A 133 5.43 4.60 15.28
N LYS A 134 5.57 5.55 14.34
CA LYS A 134 5.28 6.97 14.59
C LYS A 134 3.81 7.20 14.98
N ILE A 135 2.88 6.58 14.23
CA ILE A 135 1.45 6.66 14.53
C ILE A 135 1.12 6.05 15.89
N ALA A 136 1.66 4.87 16.19
CA ALA A 136 1.46 4.21 17.47
C ALA A 136 2.00 5.03 18.65
N SER A 137 3.18 5.62 18.51
CA SER A 137 3.77 6.51 19.51
C SER A 137 2.92 7.77 19.72
N ALA A 138 2.47 8.39 18.62
CA ALA A 138 1.57 9.54 18.69
C ALA A 138 0.25 9.17 19.39
N TYR A 139 -0.34 8.03 19.05
CA TYR A 139 -1.58 7.55 19.66
C TYR A 139 -1.46 7.33 21.18
N GLY A 140 -0.33 6.78 21.63
CA GLY A 140 -0.07 6.59 23.05
C GLY A 140 0.15 7.90 23.84
N ASN A 141 0.49 9.01 23.16
CA ASN A 141 0.72 10.32 23.75
C ASN A 141 -0.49 11.26 23.62
N GLU A 142 -1.53 10.88 22.87
CA GLU A 142 -2.76 11.68 22.81
C GLU A 142 -3.49 11.62 24.16
N PRO A 143 -3.89 12.78 24.71
CA PRO A 143 -4.53 12.88 26.02
C PRO A 143 -5.90 12.20 26.09
#